data_84aaa08ef3efd7ccdece9d6ace0983a3
#
_entry.id   84aaa08ef3efd7ccdece9d6ace0983a3
#
_cell.length_a   1.000
_cell.length_b   1.000
_cell.length_c   1.000
_cell.angle_alpha   90.00
_cell.angle_beta   90.00
_cell.angle_gamma   90.00
#
_symmetry.space_group_name_H-M   'P 1'
#
loop_
_entity.id
_entity.type
_entity.pdbx_description
1 polymer ?
#
loop_
_entity_poly.entity_id
_entity_poly.type
_entity_poly.pdbx_seq_one_letter_code
_entity_poly.pdbx_strand_id
1 'polypeptide(L)'
;YTPGSTFKPAVAVAALDSGVINRFSTVYCNGVYTYYDDYRPKCTRHGHSGNIDVITAIKWSCNIFFYDVGRRTTSDVYDAYAYKMGLGTRTGVEVNEATGRLTTKNDSNYIASLDVQAAIGQGNTVVTPVQLATYAGTLANRGVRYRTHFVKAILDTNTGKVLQETQPEVMDVIEDRGDTFDLVRQGM
;
A
#
# COMPACT_ATOMS: atom_id res chain seq x y z
N TYR A 1 -12.62 5.29 3.24
CA TYR A 1 -12.31 4.41 4.38
C TYR A 1 -10.83 4.45 4.69
N THR A 2 -10.48 4.35 5.98
CA THR A 2 -9.09 4.20 6.42
C THR A 2 -8.61 2.78 6.09
N PRO A 3 -7.52 2.61 5.29
CA PRO A 3 -7.11 1.28 4.82
C PRO A 3 -6.56 0.39 5.93
N GLY A 4 -5.99 0.96 6.99
CA GLY A 4 -5.36 0.20 8.06
C GLY A 4 -4.24 -0.71 7.53
N SER A 5 -4.11 -1.89 8.09
CA SER A 5 -3.02 -2.83 7.77
C SER A 5 -2.94 -3.27 6.31
N THR A 6 -3.99 -3.07 5.51
CA THR A 6 -3.91 -3.35 4.06
C THR A 6 -2.98 -2.38 3.30
N PHE A 7 -2.57 -1.28 3.92
CA PHE A 7 -1.60 -0.32 3.36
C PHE A 7 -0.13 -0.79 3.52
N LYS A 8 0.15 -1.67 4.47
CA LYS A 8 1.51 -2.13 4.80
C LYS A 8 2.30 -2.71 3.61
N PRO A 9 1.70 -3.51 2.71
CA PRO A 9 2.41 -3.98 1.53
C PRO A 9 2.93 -2.85 0.64
N ALA A 10 2.21 -1.71 0.51
CA ALA A 10 2.69 -0.55 -0.24
C ALA A 10 3.95 0.05 0.40
N VAL A 11 3.96 0.18 1.73
CA VAL A 11 5.14 0.64 2.49
C VAL A 11 6.30 -0.33 2.33
N ALA A 12 6.03 -1.65 2.33
CA ALA A 12 7.06 -2.66 2.13
C ALA A 12 7.68 -2.58 0.72
N VAL A 13 6.86 -2.44 -0.33
CA VAL A 13 7.36 -2.24 -1.70
C VAL A 13 8.24 -1.01 -1.77
N ALA A 14 7.77 0.13 -1.23
CA ALA A 14 8.54 1.39 -1.24
C ALA A 14 9.89 1.25 -0.52
N ALA A 15 9.89 0.61 0.66
CA ALA A 15 11.09 0.44 1.47
C ALA A 15 12.12 -0.52 0.85
N LEU A 16 11.65 -1.59 0.21
CA LEU A 16 12.51 -2.56 -0.50
C LEU A 16 13.09 -1.93 -1.77
N ASP A 17 12.26 -1.33 -2.62
CA ASP A 17 12.69 -0.79 -3.90
C ASP A 17 13.59 0.46 -3.74
N SER A 18 13.35 1.29 -2.72
CA SER A 18 14.22 2.42 -2.36
C SER A 18 15.52 2.01 -1.64
N GLY A 19 15.69 0.73 -1.29
CA GLY A 19 16.88 0.23 -0.60
C GLY A 19 16.96 0.58 0.89
N VAL A 20 15.88 1.11 1.49
CA VAL A 20 15.81 1.39 2.95
C VAL A 20 15.90 0.10 3.76
N ILE A 21 15.33 -0.97 3.21
CA ILE A 21 15.46 -2.34 3.71
C ILE A 21 15.78 -3.30 2.57
N ASN A 22 16.21 -4.49 2.93
CA ASN A 22 16.37 -5.64 2.04
C ASN A 22 15.76 -6.90 2.68
N ARG A 23 15.82 -8.04 1.99
CA ARG A 23 15.25 -9.32 2.47
C ARG A 23 15.78 -9.81 3.82
N PHE A 24 16.98 -9.36 4.22
CA PHE A 24 17.62 -9.74 5.48
C PHE A 24 17.43 -8.70 6.58
N SER A 25 16.85 -7.55 6.28
CA SER A 25 16.57 -6.50 7.25
C SER A 25 15.54 -6.97 8.27
N THR A 26 15.83 -6.77 9.55
CA THR A 26 14.92 -7.12 10.64
C THR A 26 14.69 -5.92 11.57
N VAL A 27 13.51 -5.92 12.21
CA VAL A 27 13.16 -5.00 13.30
C VAL A 27 12.76 -5.82 14.51
N TYR A 28 13.26 -5.48 15.68
CA TYR A 28 12.92 -6.19 16.92
C TYR A 28 11.55 -5.76 17.44
N CYS A 29 10.60 -6.69 17.47
CA CYS A 29 9.26 -6.47 18.00
C CYS A 29 9.14 -6.98 19.44
N ASN A 30 9.04 -6.06 20.39
CA ASN A 30 8.74 -6.32 21.81
C ASN A 30 7.30 -5.93 22.20
N GLY A 31 6.50 -5.52 21.23
CA GLY A 31 5.09 -5.14 21.41
C GLY A 31 4.84 -3.65 21.61
N VAL A 32 5.87 -2.82 21.79
CA VAL A 32 5.73 -1.36 21.96
C VAL A 32 6.82 -0.66 21.14
N TYR A 33 6.43 0.36 20.37
CA TYR A 33 7.39 1.20 19.64
C TYR A 33 7.85 2.35 20.55
N THR A 34 9.15 2.46 20.77
CA THR A 34 9.73 3.35 21.78
C THR A 34 10.66 4.41 21.20
N TYR A 35 10.56 4.70 19.90
CA TYR A 35 11.42 5.70 19.26
C TYR A 35 11.12 7.13 19.73
N TYR A 36 9.84 7.44 20.00
CA TYR A 36 9.42 8.74 20.52
C TYR A 36 9.19 8.65 22.04
N ASP A 37 9.52 9.69 22.78
CA ASP A 37 9.34 9.72 24.24
C ASP A 37 7.86 9.83 24.63
N ASP A 38 7.10 10.65 23.89
CA ASP A 38 5.70 11.01 24.16
C ASP A 38 4.68 10.19 23.36
N TYR A 39 5.13 9.37 22.39
CA TYR A 39 4.27 8.55 21.56
C TYR A 39 4.78 7.11 21.46
N ARG A 40 4.12 6.19 22.19
CA ARG A 40 4.50 4.78 22.32
C ARG A 40 3.41 3.83 21.80
N PRO A 41 3.17 3.78 20.48
CA PRO A 41 2.14 2.93 19.91
C PRO A 41 2.48 1.44 20.04
N LYS A 42 1.41 0.61 20.14
CA LYS A 42 1.53 -0.82 20.40
C LYS A 42 1.37 -1.67 19.13
N CYS A 43 2.04 -2.81 19.13
CA CYS A 43 1.73 -3.88 18.21
C CYS A 43 0.55 -4.70 18.74
N THR A 44 -0.31 -5.17 17.83
CA THR A 44 -1.47 -6.02 18.16
C THR A 44 -1.05 -7.47 18.41
N ARG A 45 0.02 -7.83 18.91
CA ARG A 45 0.51 -9.16 19.33
C ARG A 45 -0.26 -10.36 18.73
N HIS A 46 0.00 -10.65 17.47
CA HIS A 46 -0.59 -11.82 16.79
C HIS A 46 0.38 -13.01 16.77
N GLY A 47 0.95 -13.38 17.92
CA GLY A 47 1.78 -14.57 18.06
C GLY A 47 3.22 -14.40 17.53
N HIS A 48 3.71 -13.17 17.34
CA HIS A 48 5.09 -12.89 16.94
C HIS A 48 5.83 -12.03 17.98
N SER A 49 7.13 -12.21 18.07
CA SER A 49 8.06 -11.41 18.87
C SER A 49 9.51 -11.64 18.39
N GLY A 50 10.43 -10.77 18.80
CA GLY A 50 11.84 -10.89 18.40
C GLY A 50 12.14 -10.19 17.08
N ASN A 51 13.17 -10.66 16.37
CA ASN A 51 13.58 -10.09 15.09
C ASN A 51 12.60 -10.51 13.97
N ILE A 52 11.94 -9.51 13.39
CA ILE A 52 10.89 -9.68 12.37
C ILE A 52 11.42 -9.14 11.05
N ASP A 53 11.43 -9.96 10.01
CA ASP A 53 11.72 -9.58 8.62
C ASP A 53 10.44 -9.08 7.92
N VAL A 54 10.58 -8.61 6.67
CA VAL A 54 9.48 -8.03 5.90
C VAL A 54 8.36 -9.05 5.62
N ILE A 55 8.70 -10.30 5.31
CA ILE A 55 7.71 -11.37 5.02
C ILE A 55 6.89 -11.67 6.27
N THR A 56 7.57 -11.90 7.38
CA THR A 56 6.96 -12.14 8.69
C THR A 56 6.13 -10.94 9.15
N ALA A 57 6.63 -9.72 8.90
CA ALA A 57 5.93 -8.49 9.26
C ALA A 57 4.60 -8.32 8.52
N ILE A 58 4.55 -8.65 7.23
CA ILE A 58 3.31 -8.63 6.44
C ILE A 58 2.37 -9.74 6.94
N LYS A 59 2.86 -10.98 7.01
CA LYS A 59 2.09 -12.16 7.44
C LYS A 59 1.39 -11.96 8.79
N TRP A 60 2.10 -11.43 9.77
CA TRP A 60 1.57 -11.20 11.12
C TRP A 60 1.09 -9.77 11.35
N SER A 61 1.10 -8.95 10.31
CA SER A 61 0.70 -7.53 10.39
C SER A 61 1.42 -6.76 11.51
N CYS A 62 2.74 -6.96 11.65
CA CYS A 62 3.54 -6.36 12.73
C CYS A 62 3.58 -4.84 12.63
N ASN A 63 2.93 -4.14 13.56
CA ASN A 63 2.95 -2.68 13.58
C ASN A 63 4.36 -2.13 13.86
N ILE A 64 5.12 -2.76 14.77
CA ILE A 64 6.46 -2.25 15.17
C ILE A 64 7.40 -2.21 13.96
N PHE A 65 7.38 -3.27 13.13
CA PHE A 65 8.15 -3.30 11.89
C PHE A 65 7.80 -2.11 10.99
N PHE A 66 6.49 -1.91 10.74
CA PHE A 66 6.03 -0.85 9.83
C PHE A 66 6.15 0.56 10.43
N TYR A 67 6.13 0.73 11.75
CA TYR A 67 6.47 1.99 12.39
C TYR A 67 7.94 2.37 12.13
N ASP A 68 8.88 1.43 12.34
CA ASP A 68 10.30 1.71 12.13
C ASP A 68 10.65 1.91 10.65
N VAL A 69 10.18 0.98 9.80
CA VAL A 69 10.43 1.04 8.35
C VAL A 69 9.77 2.27 7.75
N GLY A 70 8.51 2.59 8.10
CA GLY A 70 7.80 3.77 7.60
C GLY A 70 8.48 5.07 8.00
N ARG A 71 8.96 5.20 9.25
CA ARG A 71 9.74 6.34 9.70
C ARG A 71 11.03 6.53 8.88
N ARG A 72 11.74 5.42 8.58
CA ARG A 72 13.01 5.45 7.80
C ARG A 72 12.75 5.73 6.32
N THR A 73 11.68 5.20 5.76
CA THR A 73 11.29 5.40 4.34
C THR A 73 10.71 6.79 4.11
N THR A 74 10.00 7.34 5.08
CA THR A 74 9.25 8.59 5.07
C THR A 74 7.99 8.56 4.19
N SER A 75 6.99 9.38 4.54
CA SER A 75 5.71 9.46 3.80
C SER A 75 5.90 9.89 2.36
N ASP A 76 6.82 10.83 2.09
CA ASP A 76 7.08 11.30 0.72
C ASP A 76 7.44 10.14 -0.23
N VAL A 77 8.21 9.15 0.27
CA VAL A 77 8.63 8.00 -0.54
C VAL A 77 7.49 6.99 -0.67
N TYR A 78 6.94 6.48 0.45
CA TYR A 78 5.94 5.42 0.35
C TYR A 78 4.61 5.89 -0.26
N ASP A 79 4.26 7.17 -0.14
CA ASP A 79 3.08 7.74 -0.81
C ASP A 79 3.27 7.82 -2.33
N ALA A 80 4.48 8.13 -2.81
CA ALA A 80 4.77 8.09 -4.24
C ALA A 80 4.51 6.69 -4.83
N TYR A 81 4.89 5.63 -4.12
CA TYR A 81 4.58 4.25 -4.52
C TYR A 81 3.09 3.93 -4.40
N ALA A 82 2.43 4.39 -3.33
CA ALA A 82 1.00 4.21 -3.14
C ALA A 82 0.17 4.86 -4.26
N TYR A 83 0.54 6.07 -4.71
CA TYR A 83 -0.08 6.73 -5.86
C TYR A 83 0.12 5.92 -7.15
N LYS A 84 1.32 5.42 -7.42
CA LYS A 84 1.58 4.54 -8.58
C LYS A 84 0.73 3.28 -8.54
N MET A 85 0.43 2.76 -7.36
CA MET A 85 -0.45 1.59 -7.18
C MET A 85 -1.95 1.94 -7.22
N GLY A 86 -2.32 3.22 -7.39
CA GLY A 86 -3.72 3.66 -7.53
C GLY A 86 -4.41 4.06 -6.23
N LEU A 87 -3.68 4.18 -5.10
CA LEU A 87 -4.21 4.71 -3.85
C LEU A 87 -4.16 6.25 -3.84
N GLY A 88 -5.15 6.91 -3.25
CA GLY A 88 -5.18 8.38 -3.14
C GLY A 88 -5.42 9.12 -4.47
N THR A 89 -5.78 8.44 -5.55
CA THR A 89 -6.05 8.98 -6.87
C THR A 89 -7.23 8.29 -7.53
N ARG A 90 -7.80 8.89 -8.57
CA ARG A 90 -8.87 8.23 -9.35
C ARG A 90 -8.34 7.00 -10.05
N THR A 91 -9.12 5.93 -10.05
CA THR A 91 -8.77 4.66 -10.70
C THR A 91 -9.13 4.63 -12.19
N GLY A 92 -10.04 5.51 -12.62
CA GLY A 92 -10.49 5.65 -14.00
C GLY A 92 -11.72 4.81 -14.34
N VAL A 93 -12.45 4.29 -13.33
CA VAL A 93 -13.74 3.62 -13.55
C VAL A 93 -14.77 4.57 -14.17
N GLU A 94 -15.76 4.03 -14.86
CA GLU A 94 -16.75 4.76 -15.65
C GLU A 94 -17.80 5.51 -14.81
N VAL A 95 -17.76 5.38 -13.48
CA VAL A 95 -18.65 6.05 -12.55
C VAL A 95 -17.93 7.15 -11.77
N ASN A 96 -18.69 8.07 -11.16
CA ASN A 96 -18.10 9.06 -10.28
C ASN A 96 -17.41 8.39 -9.10
N GLU A 97 -16.15 8.75 -8.87
CA GLU A 97 -15.33 8.23 -7.79
C GLU A 97 -14.67 9.35 -6.98
N ALA A 98 -14.58 9.13 -5.67
CA ALA A 98 -13.79 9.99 -4.79
C ALA A 98 -12.30 9.68 -4.97
N THR A 99 -11.46 10.72 -4.91
CA THR A 99 -10.00 10.56 -5.06
C THR A 99 -9.34 9.91 -3.84
N GLY A 100 -10.01 9.89 -2.67
CA GLY A 100 -9.31 9.57 -1.44
C GLY A 100 -8.22 10.61 -1.12
N ARG A 101 -7.36 10.31 -0.18
CA ARG A 101 -6.12 11.07 0.08
C ARG A 101 -5.15 10.22 0.87
N LEU A 102 -3.86 10.53 0.78
CA LEU A 102 -2.82 9.99 1.65
C LEU A 102 -2.43 11.05 2.70
N THR A 103 -1.82 10.62 3.78
CA THR A 103 -1.26 11.51 4.80
C THR A 103 0.02 12.14 4.27
N THR A 104 0.10 13.46 4.25
CA THR A 104 1.26 14.19 3.72
C THR A 104 1.83 15.16 4.75
N LYS A 105 3.08 15.57 4.56
CA LYS A 105 3.73 16.62 5.37
C LYS A 105 3.05 17.99 5.23
N ASN A 106 2.22 18.18 4.20
CA ASN A 106 1.45 19.39 3.98
C ASN A 106 0.11 19.41 4.75
N ASP A 107 -0.23 18.33 5.45
CA ASP A 107 -1.44 18.30 6.26
C ASP A 107 -1.31 19.30 7.41
N SER A 108 -2.36 20.09 7.67
CA SER A 108 -2.35 21.16 8.69
C SER A 108 -2.10 20.65 10.12
N ASN A 109 -2.37 19.38 10.37
CA ASN A 109 -2.15 18.68 11.65
C ASN A 109 -0.90 17.78 11.62
N TYR A 110 0.00 17.99 10.65
CA TYR A 110 1.18 17.14 10.51
C TYR A 110 2.12 17.28 11.71
N ILE A 111 2.51 16.14 12.25
CA ILE A 111 3.58 15.95 13.24
C ILE A 111 4.37 14.70 12.86
N ALA A 112 5.63 14.59 13.25
CA ALA A 112 6.51 13.49 12.82
C ALA A 112 5.96 12.07 13.15
N SER A 113 5.20 11.92 14.24
CA SER A 113 4.55 10.65 14.59
C SER A 113 3.39 10.29 13.65
N LEU A 114 2.92 11.23 12.81
CA LEU A 114 1.87 10.95 11.83
C LEU A 114 2.38 10.05 10.70
N ASP A 115 3.66 10.19 10.28
CA ASP A 115 4.29 9.29 9.31
C ASP A 115 4.26 7.83 9.78
N VAL A 116 4.49 7.62 11.07
CA VAL A 116 4.47 6.30 11.70
C VAL A 116 3.05 5.70 11.68
N GLN A 117 2.03 6.52 11.92
CA GLN A 117 0.63 6.11 11.82
C GLN A 117 0.23 5.85 10.35
N ALA A 118 0.64 6.72 9.44
CA ALA A 118 0.37 6.59 8.01
C ALA A 118 0.97 5.29 7.43
N ALA A 119 2.16 4.89 7.89
CA ALA A 119 2.81 3.66 7.45
C ALA A 119 2.02 2.37 7.76
N ILE A 120 1.06 2.43 8.68
CA ILE A 120 0.12 1.33 8.95
C ILE A 120 -1.29 1.63 8.44
N GLY A 121 -1.43 2.60 7.52
CA GLY A 121 -2.68 2.99 6.90
C GLY A 121 -3.65 3.70 7.82
N GLN A 122 -3.13 4.42 8.83
CA GLN A 122 -3.88 5.26 9.76
C GLN A 122 -3.62 6.75 9.47
N GLY A 123 -3.85 7.62 10.45
CA GLY A 123 -3.69 9.06 10.29
C GLY A 123 -4.77 9.66 9.39
N ASN A 124 -4.35 10.52 8.45
CA ASN A 124 -5.24 11.20 7.52
C ASN A 124 -5.53 10.39 6.23
N THR A 125 -4.95 9.19 6.09
CA THR A 125 -5.09 8.35 4.90
C THR A 125 -6.48 7.75 4.80
N VAL A 126 -7.17 8.05 3.70
CA VAL A 126 -8.48 7.51 3.35
C VAL A 126 -8.53 7.13 1.87
N VAL A 127 -9.03 5.94 1.57
CA VAL A 127 -9.11 5.39 0.22
C VAL A 127 -10.50 4.80 -0.05
N THR A 128 -10.81 4.58 -1.32
CA THR A 128 -12.05 3.90 -1.70
C THR A 128 -11.83 2.39 -1.83
N PRO A 129 -12.88 1.56 -1.72
CA PRO A 129 -12.79 0.12 -1.98
C PRO A 129 -12.26 -0.22 -3.37
N VAL A 130 -12.62 0.56 -4.40
CA VAL A 130 -12.13 0.34 -5.76
C VAL A 130 -10.62 0.64 -5.87
N GLN A 131 -10.13 1.65 -5.14
CA GLN A 131 -8.68 1.89 -5.05
C GLN A 131 -7.96 0.72 -4.38
N LEU A 132 -8.51 0.14 -3.31
CA LEU A 132 -7.93 -1.04 -2.68
C LEU A 132 -7.92 -2.25 -3.62
N ALA A 133 -8.96 -2.44 -4.42
CA ALA A 133 -9.00 -3.51 -5.43
C ALA A 133 -7.95 -3.28 -6.54
N THR A 134 -7.83 -2.05 -7.05
CA THR A 134 -6.81 -1.67 -8.04
C THR A 134 -5.40 -1.90 -7.50
N TYR A 135 -5.15 -1.46 -6.28
CA TYR A 135 -3.90 -1.65 -5.57
C TYR A 135 -3.55 -3.13 -5.38
N ALA A 136 -4.50 -3.95 -4.92
CA ALA A 136 -4.30 -5.40 -4.80
C ALA A 136 -3.96 -6.05 -6.15
N GLY A 137 -4.65 -5.63 -7.22
CA GLY A 137 -4.34 -6.04 -8.59
C GLY A 137 -2.92 -5.64 -9.02
N THR A 138 -2.48 -4.44 -8.67
CA THR A 138 -1.11 -3.96 -8.98
C THR A 138 -0.05 -4.79 -8.25
N LEU A 139 -0.27 -5.14 -6.97
CA LEU A 139 0.63 -6.05 -6.24
C LEU A 139 0.68 -7.45 -6.87
N ALA A 140 -0.49 -7.99 -7.25
CA ALA A 140 -0.59 -9.29 -7.92
C ALA A 140 0.12 -9.32 -9.28
N ASN A 141 0.07 -8.21 -10.01
CA ASN A 141 0.70 -8.01 -11.32
C ASN A 141 2.14 -7.48 -11.23
N ARG A 142 2.81 -7.64 -10.09
CA ARG A 142 4.22 -7.24 -9.87
C ARG A 142 4.50 -5.78 -10.27
N GLY A 143 3.64 -4.87 -9.82
CA GLY A 143 3.81 -3.44 -10.02
C GLY A 143 3.18 -2.85 -11.29
N VAL A 144 2.60 -3.67 -12.16
CA VAL A 144 1.89 -3.18 -13.35
C VAL A 144 0.46 -2.83 -12.95
N ARG A 145 0.12 -1.52 -13.01
CA ARG A 145 -1.23 -1.02 -12.75
C ARG A 145 -1.99 -0.83 -14.05
N TYR A 146 -3.10 -1.53 -14.17
CA TYR A 146 -4.05 -1.34 -15.27
C TYR A 146 -5.16 -0.37 -14.87
N ARG A 147 -5.72 0.32 -15.87
CA ARG A 147 -6.94 1.10 -15.69
C ARG A 147 -8.07 0.19 -15.23
N THR A 148 -8.68 0.55 -14.11
CA THR A 148 -9.82 -0.19 -13.58
C THR A 148 -11.07 0.16 -14.37
N HIS A 149 -11.89 -0.84 -14.72
CA HIS A 149 -13.15 -0.67 -15.43
C HIS A 149 -14.18 -1.69 -14.94
N PHE A 150 -15.45 -1.32 -15.01
CA PHE A 150 -16.58 -2.20 -14.73
C PHE A 150 -17.17 -2.78 -16.02
N VAL A 151 -17.11 -2.01 -17.12
CA VAL A 151 -17.67 -2.41 -18.40
C VAL A 151 -16.63 -3.24 -19.16
N LYS A 152 -16.86 -4.55 -19.26
CA LYS A 152 -16.01 -5.45 -20.04
C LYS A 152 -16.30 -5.32 -21.54
N ALA A 153 -17.57 -5.31 -21.92
CA ALA A 153 -17.99 -5.23 -23.33
C ALA A 153 -19.39 -4.65 -23.45
N ILE A 154 -19.67 -4.04 -24.59
CA ILE A 154 -21.00 -3.61 -25.03
C ILE A 154 -21.44 -4.58 -26.12
N LEU A 155 -22.62 -5.16 -25.96
CA LEU A 155 -23.19 -6.14 -26.87
C LEU A 155 -24.42 -5.56 -27.61
N ASP A 156 -24.60 -5.96 -28.87
CA ASP A 156 -25.85 -5.77 -29.58
C ASP A 156 -26.94 -6.63 -28.93
N THR A 157 -28.05 -6.00 -28.54
CA THR A 157 -29.12 -6.64 -27.78
C THR A 157 -29.88 -7.69 -28.57
N ASN A 158 -29.90 -7.60 -29.91
CA ASN A 158 -30.66 -8.52 -30.77
C ASN A 158 -29.81 -9.71 -31.21
N THR A 159 -28.51 -9.49 -31.45
CA THR A 159 -27.65 -10.51 -32.07
C THR A 159 -26.64 -11.10 -31.04
N GLY A 160 -26.45 -10.47 -29.88
CA GLY A 160 -25.42 -10.84 -28.92
C GLY A 160 -24.00 -10.55 -29.40
N LYS A 161 -23.80 -9.91 -30.53
CA LYS A 161 -22.46 -9.59 -31.04
C LYS A 161 -21.82 -8.51 -30.20
N VAL A 162 -20.51 -8.65 -29.94
CA VAL A 162 -19.69 -7.63 -29.32
C VAL A 162 -19.58 -6.42 -30.23
N LEU A 163 -20.08 -5.28 -29.77
CA LEU A 163 -19.97 -3.98 -30.44
C LEU A 163 -18.68 -3.26 -30.03
N GLN A 164 -18.34 -3.36 -28.78
CA GLN A 164 -17.12 -2.77 -28.22
C GLN A 164 -16.62 -3.64 -27.05
N GLU A 165 -15.32 -3.82 -26.95
CA GLU A 165 -14.67 -4.50 -25.84
C GLU A 165 -13.62 -3.59 -25.20
N THR A 166 -13.63 -3.50 -23.86
CA THR A 166 -12.63 -2.73 -23.12
C THR A 166 -11.29 -3.46 -23.18
N GLN A 167 -10.28 -2.79 -23.73
CA GLN A 167 -8.92 -3.33 -23.79
C GLN A 167 -8.14 -2.95 -22.53
N PRO A 168 -7.22 -3.82 -22.06
CA PRO A 168 -6.32 -3.50 -20.96
C PRO A 168 -5.46 -2.28 -21.30
N GLU A 169 -5.47 -1.27 -20.42
CA GLU A 169 -4.66 -0.05 -20.52
C GLU A 169 -3.72 0.04 -19.34
N VAL A 170 -2.41 0.05 -19.58
CA VAL A 170 -1.41 0.23 -18.52
C VAL A 170 -1.36 1.71 -18.11
N MET A 171 -1.62 1.97 -16.83
CA MET A 171 -1.65 3.32 -16.26
C MET A 171 -0.33 3.71 -15.59
N ASP A 172 0.34 2.73 -14.97
CA ASP A 172 1.59 2.95 -14.27
C ASP A 172 2.38 1.64 -14.13
N VAL A 173 3.70 1.75 -13.98
CA VAL A 173 4.59 0.61 -13.76
C VAL A 173 5.58 0.96 -12.66
N ILE A 174 5.66 0.11 -11.65
CA ILE A 174 6.76 0.09 -10.68
C ILE A 174 7.70 -1.02 -11.15
N GLU A 175 8.87 -0.64 -11.65
CA GLU A 175 9.88 -1.62 -12.08
C GLU A 175 10.33 -2.44 -10.87
N ASP A 176 10.24 -3.77 -10.97
CA ASP A 176 10.76 -4.68 -9.95
C ASP A 176 12.28 -4.83 -10.17
N ARG A 177 13.06 -4.13 -9.37
CA ARG A 177 14.53 -4.15 -9.44
C ARG A 177 15.18 -5.36 -8.78
N GLY A 178 14.39 -6.36 -8.45
CA GLY A 178 14.86 -7.56 -7.80
C GLY A 178 13.73 -8.51 -7.44
N ASP A 179 13.57 -8.82 -6.16
CA ASP A 179 12.55 -9.72 -5.62
C ASP A 179 11.50 -9.00 -4.75
N THR A 180 11.36 -7.67 -4.92
CA THR A 180 10.49 -6.80 -4.10
C THR A 180 9.05 -7.32 -4.04
N PHE A 181 8.42 -7.51 -5.21
CA PHE A 181 7.04 -7.97 -5.25
C PHE A 181 6.89 -9.43 -4.81
N ASP A 182 7.89 -10.27 -5.05
CA ASP A 182 7.86 -11.66 -4.57
C ASP A 182 7.95 -11.75 -3.06
N LEU A 183 8.82 -10.97 -2.41
CA LEU A 183 8.90 -10.89 -0.95
C LEU A 183 7.59 -10.40 -0.33
N VAL A 184 7.00 -9.33 -0.89
CA VAL A 184 5.73 -8.80 -0.40
C VAL A 184 4.60 -9.83 -0.56
N ARG A 185 4.49 -10.48 -1.71
CA ARG A 185 3.47 -11.52 -1.98
C ARG A 185 3.63 -12.75 -1.10
N GLN A 186 4.86 -13.13 -0.74
CA GLN A 186 5.10 -14.23 0.22
C GLN A 186 4.55 -13.92 1.63
N GLY A 187 4.50 -12.64 2.00
CA GLY A 187 3.95 -12.20 3.27
C GLY A 187 2.42 -12.04 3.27
N MET A 188 1.80 -11.88 2.11
CA MET A 188 0.35 -11.72 1.94
C MET A 188 -0.39 -13.06 1.99
#